data_0d054e03130edf03d78958192357ac9e
#
_entry.id   0d054e03130edf03d78958192357ac9e
#
_cell.length_a   1.000
_cell.length_b   1.000
_cell.length_c   1.000
_cell.angle_alpha   90.00
_cell.angle_beta   90.00
_cell.angle_gamma   90.00
#
_symmetry.space_group_name_H-M   'P 1'
#
loop_
_entity.id
_entity.type
_entity.pdbx_description
1 polymer ?
#
loop_
_entity_poly.entity_id
_entity_poly.type
_entity_poly.pdbx_seq_one_letter_code
_entity_poly.pdbx_strand_id
1 'polypeptide(L)'
;MSILVVENLVKTYPGSRKLPPVEAVRGVSFTVERGEFFGLLGPNGAGKSTTLGCISTLVRPTSGRILLDEIDVTRDAKAAKRRIAVVPQTRNLDRDLTVREVLTYHGRYFGLPAAERESRADRLLEELQIADKAKAKSLTLSGGQQQRVLIARALMHDPKVVLLDEPTPGLDPQARRLLWETLRALHARGITFILTTHYMEEADRLCQRLAIVDHGRVLTLDTPAALKRSLPGGQVLDLWMHAKQPLAPRLRAVPGVLNLEAVETGGSEAAGDGDGIERVRLFVDPADGLLDRVLRVVREGGADLHHVNLAQPSLEDVYIHLTGRGLRE
;
A
#
# COMPACT_ATOMS: atom_id res chain seq x y z
N MET A 1 -22.33 6.67 -0.74
CA MET A 1 -22.13 8.07 -0.25
C MET A 1 -20.70 8.18 0.26
N SER A 2 -19.95 9.11 -0.31
CA SER A 2 -18.53 9.29 0.03
C SER A 2 -18.37 9.75 1.48
N ILE A 3 -17.54 9.06 2.25
CA ILE A 3 -17.19 9.44 3.62
C ILE A 3 -16.00 10.38 3.66
N LEU A 4 -15.11 10.29 2.65
CA LEU A 4 -13.98 11.18 2.49
C LEU A 4 -13.96 11.71 1.05
N VAL A 5 -13.75 13.03 0.94
CA VAL A 5 -13.53 13.72 -0.35
C VAL A 5 -12.26 14.55 -0.22
N VAL A 6 -11.30 14.30 -1.09
CA VAL A 6 -10.05 15.06 -1.21
C VAL A 6 -10.07 15.75 -2.56
N GLU A 7 -9.95 17.10 -2.58
CA GLU A 7 -10.05 17.92 -3.78
C GLU A 7 -8.79 18.78 -3.93
N ASN A 8 -8.05 18.56 -5.02
CA ASN A 8 -6.88 19.36 -5.39
C ASN A 8 -5.89 19.61 -4.24
N LEU A 9 -5.66 18.57 -3.43
CA LEU A 9 -4.79 18.67 -2.26
C LEU A 9 -3.36 18.97 -2.68
N VAL A 10 -2.81 20.05 -2.12
CA VAL A 10 -1.42 20.45 -2.30
C VAL A 10 -0.75 20.58 -0.94
N LYS A 11 0.46 20.03 -0.83
CA LYS A 11 1.33 20.25 0.32
C LYS A 11 2.74 20.52 -0.12
N THR A 12 3.21 21.74 0.20
CA THR A 12 4.60 22.17 0.05
C THR A 12 5.18 22.38 1.44
N TYR A 13 6.29 21.73 1.72
CA TYR A 13 7.10 22.01 2.91
C TYR A 13 8.07 23.13 2.58
N PRO A 14 8.17 24.17 3.43
CA PRO A 14 9.09 25.26 3.19
C PRO A 14 10.53 24.76 3.21
N GLY A 15 11.33 25.28 2.32
CA GLY A 15 12.77 25.04 2.30
C GLY A 15 13.48 25.70 3.52
N SER A 16 14.73 25.41 3.66
CA SER A 16 15.64 26.08 4.61
C SER A 16 16.75 26.79 3.83
N ARG A 17 17.67 27.51 4.53
CA ARG A 17 18.83 28.13 3.89
C ARG A 17 19.69 27.16 3.04
N LYS A 18 19.57 25.83 3.29
CA LYS A 18 20.38 24.79 2.62
C LYS A 18 19.56 23.86 1.73
N LEU A 19 18.22 23.87 1.83
CA LEU A 19 17.35 22.92 1.12
C LEU A 19 16.21 23.67 0.42
N PRO A 20 15.92 23.35 -0.85
CA PRO A 20 14.78 23.93 -1.56
C PRO A 20 13.45 23.50 -0.94
N PRO A 21 12.34 24.21 -1.23
CA PRO A 21 11.00 23.76 -0.89
C PRO A 21 10.70 22.39 -1.52
N VAL A 22 9.95 21.54 -0.81
CA VAL A 22 9.55 20.22 -1.29
C VAL A 22 8.04 20.19 -1.48
N GLU A 23 7.60 20.04 -2.73
CA GLU A 23 6.20 19.76 -3.04
C GLU A 23 5.91 18.27 -2.87
N ALA A 24 5.47 17.90 -1.67
CA ALA A 24 5.19 16.51 -1.33
C ALA A 24 3.85 16.00 -1.89
N VAL A 25 2.88 16.89 -2.11
CA VAL A 25 1.57 16.57 -2.70
C VAL A 25 1.21 17.66 -3.72
N ARG A 26 0.82 17.25 -4.94
CA ARG A 26 0.70 18.11 -6.11
C ARG A 26 -0.68 17.99 -6.78
N GLY A 27 -1.73 18.42 -6.10
CA GLY A 27 -3.09 18.43 -6.63
C GLY A 27 -3.76 17.04 -6.60
N VAL A 28 -3.57 16.29 -5.53
CA VAL A 28 -4.19 14.97 -5.34
C VAL A 28 -5.69 15.12 -5.12
N SER A 29 -6.49 14.34 -5.87
CA SER A 29 -7.95 14.30 -5.74
C SER A 29 -8.43 12.85 -5.78
N PHE A 30 -9.28 12.47 -4.82
CA PHE A 30 -9.96 11.18 -4.76
C PHE A 30 -11.11 11.20 -3.77
N THR A 31 -11.96 10.18 -3.86
CA THR A 31 -13.07 9.96 -2.93
C THR A 31 -12.99 8.56 -2.36
N VAL A 32 -13.45 8.41 -1.10
CA VAL A 32 -13.60 7.10 -0.45
C VAL A 32 -15.04 6.94 0.00
N GLU A 33 -15.63 5.79 -0.33
CA GLU A 33 -17.00 5.48 0.05
C GLU A 33 -17.06 4.94 1.49
N ARG A 34 -18.23 5.06 2.10
CA ARG A 34 -18.45 4.50 3.44
C ARG A 34 -18.35 2.97 3.41
N GLY A 35 -17.58 2.40 4.32
CA GLY A 35 -17.33 0.97 4.37
C GLY A 35 -16.35 0.47 3.29
N GLU A 36 -15.65 1.36 2.61
CA GLU A 36 -14.64 1.00 1.59
C GLU A 36 -13.27 0.73 2.25
N PHE A 37 -12.53 -0.22 1.68
CA PHE A 37 -11.11 -0.39 1.92
C PHE A 37 -10.33 0.24 0.75
N PHE A 38 -9.87 1.46 0.95
CA PHE A 38 -9.20 2.26 -0.08
C PHE A 38 -7.68 2.27 0.11
N GLY A 39 -6.90 2.17 -0.97
CA GLY A 39 -5.45 2.16 -0.95
C GLY A 39 -4.81 3.39 -1.58
N LEU A 40 -3.70 3.86 -0.99
CA LEU A 40 -2.73 4.75 -1.62
C LEU A 40 -1.44 3.94 -1.80
N LEU A 41 -1.17 3.50 -3.04
CA LEU A 41 -0.04 2.66 -3.40
C LEU A 41 1.03 3.50 -4.08
N GLY A 42 2.30 3.31 -3.73
CA GLY A 42 3.42 3.99 -4.39
C GLY A 42 4.73 3.90 -3.62
N PRO A 43 5.85 4.35 -4.20
CA PRO A 43 7.17 4.27 -3.58
C PRO A 43 7.30 5.16 -2.35
N ASN A 44 8.42 5.00 -1.63
CA ASN A 44 8.80 5.92 -0.58
C ASN A 44 9.01 7.33 -1.16
N GLY A 45 8.50 8.35 -0.47
CA GLY A 45 8.55 9.74 -0.97
C GLY A 45 7.45 10.11 -1.98
N ALA A 46 6.55 9.21 -2.37
CA ALA A 46 5.44 9.52 -3.29
C ALA A 46 4.38 10.50 -2.75
N GLY A 47 4.42 10.85 -1.46
CA GLY A 47 3.46 11.76 -0.83
C GLY A 47 2.33 11.08 -0.05
N LYS A 48 2.35 9.74 0.07
CA LYS A 48 1.31 8.93 0.75
C LYS A 48 1.07 9.36 2.21
N SER A 49 2.12 9.28 3.05
CA SER A 49 2.02 9.65 4.47
C SER A 49 1.74 11.14 4.68
N THR A 50 2.20 12.01 3.77
CA THR A 50 1.83 13.44 3.78
C THR A 50 0.34 13.62 3.51
N THR A 51 -0.22 12.89 2.55
CA THR A 51 -1.67 12.89 2.26
C THR A 51 -2.46 12.41 3.46
N LEU A 52 -2.06 11.28 4.08
CA LEU A 52 -2.67 10.82 5.34
C LEU A 52 -2.55 11.85 6.46
N GLY A 53 -1.39 12.49 6.59
CA GLY A 53 -1.15 13.55 7.55
C GLY A 53 -2.11 14.73 7.37
N CYS A 54 -2.41 15.10 6.13
CA CYS A 54 -3.40 16.14 5.84
C CYS A 54 -4.83 15.69 6.21
N ILE A 55 -5.21 14.47 5.87
CA ILE A 55 -6.53 13.91 6.19
C ILE A 55 -6.72 13.81 7.71
N SER A 56 -5.69 13.37 8.44
CA SER A 56 -5.71 13.23 9.91
C SER A 56 -5.56 14.54 10.67
N THR A 57 -5.43 15.67 9.97
CA THR A 57 -5.18 17.00 10.54
C THR A 57 -3.83 17.16 11.28
N LEU A 58 -2.91 16.21 11.12
CA LEU A 58 -1.54 16.33 11.65
C LEU A 58 -0.69 17.29 10.82
N VAL A 59 -0.98 17.37 9.52
CA VAL A 59 -0.31 18.26 8.57
C VAL A 59 -1.35 19.21 7.98
N ARG A 60 -1.08 20.53 8.06
CA ARG A 60 -1.94 21.52 7.41
C ARG A 60 -1.66 21.54 5.90
N PRO A 61 -2.66 21.37 5.03
CA PRO A 61 -2.50 21.55 3.60
C PRO A 61 -1.98 22.94 3.24
N THR A 62 -1.27 23.07 2.11
CA THR A 62 -0.93 24.36 1.51
C THR A 62 -2.14 24.93 0.77
N SER A 63 -2.84 24.07 0.03
CA SER A 63 -4.12 24.40 -0.63
C SER A 63 -4.92 23.11 -0.88
N GLY A 64 -6.12 23.27 -1.43
CA GLY A 64 -7.06 22.19 -1.63
C GLY A 64 -8.05 22.04 -0.47
N ARG A 65 -8.93 21.05 -0.55
CA ARG A 65 -10.01 20.82 0.41
C ARG A 65 -10.08 19.36 0.79
N ILE A 66 -10.38 19.09 2.05
CA ILE A 66 -10.63 17.73 2.56
C ILE A 66 -11.93 17.76 3.36
N LEU A 67 -12.89 16.96 2.94
CA LEU A 67 -14.15 16.74 3.67
C LEU A 67 -14.15 15.31 4.22
N LEU A 68 -14.32 15.18 5.52
CA LEU A 68 -14.49 13.91 6.22
C LEU A 68 -15.90 13.88 6.84
N ASP A 69 -16.76 12.99 6.35
CA ASP A 69 -18.15 12.89 6.80
C ASP A 69 -18.81 14.29 6.85
N GLU A 70 -18.68 15.04 5.73
CA GLU A 70 -19.14 16.41 5.51
C GLU A 70 -18.39 17.50 6.30
N ILE A 71 -17.47 17.14 7.20
CA ILE A 71 -16.66 18.06 7.99
C ILE A 71 -15.43 18.48 7.20
N ASP A 72 -15.23 19.78 7.00
CA ASP A 72 -13.98 20.32 6.49
C ASP A 72 -12.90 20.21 7.57
N VAL A 73 -11.91 19.33 7.32
CA VAL A 73 -10.87 18.99 8.30
C VAL A 73 -9.97 20.17 8.67
N THR A 74 -9.90 21.20 7.82
CA THR A 74 -9.10 22.39 8.06
C THR A 74 -9.82 23.44 8.92
N ARG A 75 -11.16 23.43 8.87
CA ARG A 75 -12.02 24.36 9.62
C ARG A 75 -12.42 23.82 10.99
N ASP A 76 -12.73 22.52 11.07
CA ASP A 76 -13.07 21.85 12.32
C ASP A 76 -12.26 20.57 12.53
N ALA A 77 -10.97 20.75 12.80
CA ALA A 77 -10.05 19.66 13.10
C ALA A 77 -10.47 18.84 14.34
N LYS A 78 -11.17 19.46 15.30
CA LYS A 78 -11.61 18.76 16.53
C LYS A 78 -12.74 17.78 16.23
N ALA A 79 -13.73 18.18 15.45
CA ALA A 79 -14.81 17.28 15.02
C ALA A 79 -14.26 16.17 14.10
N ALA A 80 -13.36 16.49 13.16
CA ALA A 80 -12.71 15.52 12.30
C ALA A 80 -11.94 14.44 13.10
N LYS A 81 -11.14 14.84 14.10
CA LYS A 81 -10.39 13.92 14.97
C LYS A 81 -11.25 12.93 15.76
N ARG A 82 -12.49 13.27 16.03
CA ARG A 82 -13.42 12.34 16.70
C ARG A 82 -13.95 11.24 15.77
N ARG A 83 -13.86 11.44 14.45
CA ARG A 83 -14.37 10.51 13.43
C ARG A 83 -13.29 9.68 12.77
N ILE A 84 -12.01 10.00 13.05
CA ILE A 84 -10.88 9.35 12.43
C ILE A 84 -9.96 8.73 13.48
N ALA A 85 -9.36 7.60 13.13
CA ALA A 85 -8.25 7.03 13.88
C ALA A 85 -7.04 6.86 12.97
N VAL A 86 -5.86 6.90 13.55
CA VAL A 86 -4.59 6.69 12.84
C VAL A 86 -3.81 5.56 13.50
N VAL A 87 -3.43 4.59 12.69
CA VAL A 87 -2.44 3.58 13.03
C VAL A 87 -1.14 4.01 12.33
N PRO A 88 -0.17 4.57 13.05
CA PRO A 88 1.03 5.12 12.45
C PRO A 88 2.02 4.03 12.04
N GLN A 89 2.92 4.34 11.14
CA GLN A 89 4.00 3.48 10.70
C GLN A 89 4.94 3.10 11.86
N THR A 90 5.29 4.08 12.71
CA THR A 90 6.14 3.84 13.87
C THR A 90 5.29 3.39 15.06
N ARG A 91 5.68 2.27 15.69
CA ARG A 91 4.99 1.75 16.87
C ARG A 91 5.23 2.66 18.07
N ASN A 92 4.24 3.47 18.40
CA ASN A 92 4.27 4.48 19.47
C ASN A 92 3.46 4.06 20.70
N LEU A 93 3.58 2.80 21.12
CA LEU A 93 2.97 2.32 22.34
C LEU A 93 3.77 2.79 23.55
N ASP A 94 3.06 3.19 24.60
CA ASP A 94 3.69 3.54 25.87
C ASP A 94 4.36 2.29 26.48
N ARG A 95 5.60 2.46 26.94
CA ARG A 95 6.46 1.36 27.42
C ARG A 95 6.09 0.89 28.80
N ASP A 96 5.52 1.76 29.61
CA ASP A 96 5.22 1.50 31.02
C ASP A 96 3.80 0.97 31.24
N LEU A 97 2.93 1.15 30.24
CA LEU A 97 1.55 0.70 30.29
C LEU A 97 1.39 -0.75 29.84
N THR A 98 0.47 -1.45 30.48
CA THR A 98 -0.05 -2.72 29.98
C THR A 98 -0.92 -2.50 28.74
N VAL A 99 -1.10 -3.55 27.96
CA VAL A 99 -1.95 -3.52 26.76
C VAL A 99 -3.35 -2.98 27.08
N ARG A 100 -3.96 -3.47 28.16
CA ARG A 100 -5.29 -3.01 28.59
C ARG A 100 -5.30 -1.53 28.99
N GLU A 101 -4.29 -1.08 29.71
CA GLU A 101 -4.15 0.33 30.08
C GLU A 101 -3.98 1.22 28.87
N VAL A 102 -3.20 0.83 27.86
CA VAL A 102 -3.10 1.59 26.59
C VAL A 102 -4.47 1.84 25.98
N LEU A 103 -5.34 0.84 25.93
CA LEU A 103 -6.69 0.97 25.39
C LEU A 103 -7.58 1.84 26.29
N THR A 104 -7.62 1.55 27.59
CA THR A 104 -8.52 2.25 28.51
C THR A 104 -8.14 3.72 28.69
N TYR A 105 -6.83 4.08 28.71
CA TYR A 105 -6.38 5.47 28.69
C TYR A 105 -6.77 6.18 27.38
N HIS A 106 -6.65 5.52 26.24
CA HIS A 106 -7.09 6.11 24.99
C HIS A 106 -8.59 6.38 24.96
N GLY A 107 -9.41 5.43 25.44
CA GLY A 107 -10.85 5.63 25.62
C GLY A 107 -11.17 6.79 26.56
N ARG A 108 -10.42 6.94 27.66
CA ARG A 108 -10.55 8.08 28.58
C ARG A 108 -10.24 9.41 27.91
N TYR A 109 -9.21 9.46 27.05
CA TYR A 109 -8.84 10.65 26.29
C TYR A 109 -9.98 11.14 25.39
N PHE A 110 -10.75 10.19 24.81
CA PHE A 110 -11.95 10.50 24.01
C PHE A 110 -13.23 10.68 24.83
N GLY A 111 -13.15 10.61 26.17
CA GLY A 111 -14.27 10.88 27.08
C GLY A 111 -15.20 9.70 27.32
N LEU A 112 -14.79 8.46 27.00
CA LEU A 112 -15.60 7.27 27.29
C LEU A 112 -15.74 7.05 28.81
N PRO A 113 -16.94 6.74 29.31
CA PRO A 113 -17.18 6.33 30.69
C PRO A 113 -16.35 5.10 31.10
N ALA A 114 -16.04 4.95 32.40
CA ALA A 114 -15.17 3.87 32.85
C ALA A 114 -15.67 2.48 32.44
N ALA A 115 -16.92 2.17 32.71
CA ALA A 115 -17.52 0.87 32.39
C ALA A 115 -17.49 0.57 30.87
N GLU A 116 -17.77 1.58 30.04
CA GLU A 116 -17.77 1.43 28.59
C GLU A 116 -16.36 1.19 28.04
N ARG A 117 -15.34 1.94 28.49
CA ARG A 117 -13.99 1.76 28.00
C ARG A 117 -13.38 0.41 28.42
N GLU A 118 -13.70 -0.09 29.63
CA GLU A 118 -13.26 -1.40 30.08
C GLU A 118 -13.88 -2.52 29.22
N SER A 119 -15.22 -2.50 29.09
CA SER A 119 -15.93 -3.49 28.26
C SER A 119 -15.49 -3.45 26.81
N ARG A 120 -15.27 -2.25 26.24
CA ARG A 120 -14.81 -2.09 24.87
C ARG A 120 -13.38 -2.57 24.69
N ALA A 121 -12.50 -2.30 25.66
CA ALA A 121 -11.13 -2.82 25.63
C ALA A 121 -11.10 -4.34 25.62
N ASP A 122 -11.84 -4.99 26.51
CA ASP A 122 -11.91 -6.46 26.56
C ASP A 122 -12.41 -7.05 25.24
N ARG A 123 -13.51 -6.52 24.70
CA ARG A 123 -14.03 -6.95 23.40
C ARG A 123 -13.00 -6.78 22.26
N LEU A 124 -12.31 -5.64 22.17
CA LEU A 124 -11.31 -5.40 21.12
C LEU A 124 -10.10 -6.30 21.27
N LEU A 125 -9.67 -6.62 22.50
CA LEU A 125 -8.58 -7.55 22.73
C LEU A 125 -8.93 -8.98 22.29
N GLU A 126 -10.17 -9.41 22.50
CA GLU A 126 -10.67 -10.70 22.00
C GLU A 126 -10.75 -10.71 20.47
N GLU A 127 -11.39 -9.70 19.87
CA GLU A 127 -11.54 -9.57 18.42
C GLU A 127 -10.18 -9.57 17.69
N LEU A 128 -9.18 -8.95 18.28
CA LEU A 128 -7.84 -8.87 17.72
C LEU A 128 -6.89 -10.00 18.17
N GLN A 129 -7.42 -11.01 18.88
CA GLN A 129 -6.69 -12.19 19.32
C GLN A 129 -5.43 -11.87 20.13
N ILE A 130 -5.57 -10.94 21.09
CA ILE A 130 -4.50 -10.51 22.01
C ILE A 130 -5.00 -10.40 23.46
N ALA A 131 -6.13 -11.03 23.80
CA ALA A 131 -6.69 -11.01 25.16
C ALA A 131 -5.75 -11.62 26.20
N ASP A 132 -5.00 -12.66 25.84
CA ASP A 132 -3.97 -13.30 26.67
C ASP A 132 -2.82 -12.35 27.06
N LYS A 133 -2.66 -11.26 26.33
CA LYS A 133 -1.63 -10.22 26.55
C LYS A 133 -2.15 -8.98 27.28
N ALA A 134 -3.41 -8.96 27.70
CA ALA A 134 -4.04 -7.77 28.31
C ALA A 134 -3.22 -7.16 29.47
N LYS A 135 -2.58 -7.99 30.29
CA LYS A 135 -1.75 -7.59 31.43
C LYS A 135 -0.25 -7.45 31.10
N ALA A 136 0.16 -7.81 29.89
CA ALA A 136 1.55 -7.69 29.46
C ALA A 136 1.90 -6.23 29.15
N LYS A 137 3.15 -5.83 29.38
CA LYS A 137 3.65 -4.53 28.94
C LYS A 137 3.88 -4.53 27.43
N SER A 138 3.61 -3.42 26.77
CA SER A 138 3.70 -3.30 25.31
C SER A 138 5.07 -3.64 24.74
N LEU A 139 6.15 -3.40 25.48
CA LEU A 139 7.53 -3.76 25.09
C LEU A 139 7.80 -5.26 25.00
N THR A 140 7.04 -6.09 25.73
CA THR A 140 7.25 -7.55 25.75
C THR A 140 6.55 -8.26 24.59
N LEU A 141 5.82 -7.51 23.76
CA LEU A 141 5.05 -8.03 22.64
C LEU A 141 5.89 -8.17 21.38
N SER A 142 5.60 -9.17 20.55
CA SER A 142 6.12 -9.25 19.18
C SER A 142 5.62 -8.07 18.33
N GLY A 143 6.32 -7.79 17.21
CA GLY A 143 5.92 -6.72 16.30
C GLY A 143 4.47 -6.83 15.80
N GLY A 144 4.02 -8.04 15.46
CA GLY A 144 2.65 -8.28 15.04
C GLY A 144 1.63 -8.09 16.16
N GLN A 145 1.98 -8.46 17.41
CA GLN A 145 1.14 -8.21 18.58
C GLN A 145 1.02 -6.71 18.86
N GLN A 146 2.14 -5.96 18.82
CA GLN A 146 2.13 -4.50 18.97
C GLN A 146 1.26 -3.82 17.91
N GLN A 147 1.31 -4.29 16.66
CA GLN A 147 0.49 -3.75 15.58
C GLN A 147 -1.00 -3.96 15.84
N ARG A 148 -1.40 -5.14 16.33
CA ARG A 148 -2.79 -5.42 16.71
C ARG A 148 -3.24 -4.54 17.89
N VAL A 149 -2.37 -4.28 18.88
CA VAL A 149 -2.66 -3.33 19.96
C VAL A 149 -2.87 -1.91 19.43
N LEU A 150 -2.08 -1.46 18.45
CA LEU A 150 -2.27 -0.15 17.81
C LEU A 150 -3.62 -0.04 17.10
N ILE A 151 -4.04 -1.12 16.43
CA ILE A 151 -5.37 -1.18 15.79
C ILE A 151 -6.48 -1.18 16.85
N ALA A 152 -6.34 -2.00 17.92
CA ALA A 152 -7.28 -2.00 19.04
C ALA A 152 -7.44 -0.60 19.64
N ARG A 153 -6.31 0.08 19.90
CA ARG A 153 -6.28 1.45 20.40
C ARG A 153 -7.01 2.41 19.45
N ALA A 154 -6.76 2.29 18.15
CA ALA A 154 -7.40 3.12 17.13
C ALA A 154 -8.93 2.96 17.13
N LEU A 155 -9.46 1.76 17.41
CA LEU A 155 -10.88 1.45 17.41
C LEU A 155 -11.61 1.84 18.73
N MET A 156 -10.88 2.24 19.77
CA MET A 156 -11.46 2.52 21.09
C MET A 156 -12.54 3.58 21.09
N HIS A 157 -12.46 4.61 20.25
CA HIS A 157 -13.43 5.73 20.20
C HIS A 157 -14.45 5.61 19.06
N ASP A 158 -14.58 4.42 18.46
CA ASP A 158 -15.53 4.13 17.38
C ASP A 158 -15.42 5.08 16.17
N PRO A 159 -14.24 5.16 15.54
CA PRO A 159 -14.01 6.07 14.42
C PRO A 159 -14.83 5.65 13.20
N LYS A 160 -15.16 6.62 12.34
CA LYS A 160 -15.82 6.36 11.04
C LYS A 160 -14.82 5.92 9.97
N VAL A 161 -13.57 6.36 10.10
CA VAL A 161 -12.47 6.03 9.18
C VAL A 161 -11.22 5.70 9.97
N VAL A 162 -10.54 4.62 9.60
CA VAL A 162 -9.24 4.21 10.14
C VAL A 162 -8.17 4.39 9.07
N LEU A 163 -7.18 5.22 9.36
CA LEU A 163 -6.01 5.42 8.53
C LEU A 163 -4.90 4.46 8.96
N LEU A 164 -4.38 3.69 8.03
CA LEU A 164 -3.28 2.75 8.22
C LEU A 164 -2.07 3.26 7.44
N ASP A 165 -1.07 3.79 8.14
CA ASP A 165 0.15 4.26 7.49
C ASP A 165 1.20 3.16 7.52
N GLU A 166 1.36 2.47 6.39
CA GLU A 166 2.29 1.35 6.20
C GLU A 166 2.26 0.35 7.39
N PRO A 167 1.16 -0.40 7.60
CA PRO A 167 0.98 -1.17 8.83
C PRO A 167 1.81 -2.46 8.92
N THR A 168 2.43 -2.94 7.82
CA THR A 168 3.08 -4.25 7.75
C THR A 168 4.61 -4.28 7.69
N PRO A 169 5.36 -3.17 7.46
CA PRO A 169 6.81 -3.21 7.47
C PRO A 169 7.38 -3.79 8.76
N GLY A 170 8.40 -4.63 8.61
CA GLY A 170 9.07 -5.29 9.76
C GLY A 170 8.24 -6.37 10.46
N LEU A 171 7.14 -6.82 9.86
CA LEU A 171 6.43 -8.03 10.28
C LEU A 171 6.94 -9.24 9.49
N ASP A 172 7.07 -10.37 10.19
CA ASP A 172 7.29 -11.65 9.55
C ASP A 172 6.08 -12.05 8.67
N PRO A 173 6.24 -12.98 7.71
CA PRO A 173 5.17 -13.35 6.79
C PRO A 173 3.90 -13.89 7.47
N GLN A 174 4.05 -14.59 8.59
CA GLN A 174 2.90 -15.14 9.35
C GLN A 174 2.13 -14.02 10.06
N ALA A 175 2.83 -13.13 10.75
CA ALA A 175 2.22 -11.97 11.41
C ALA A 175 1.52 -11.04 10.40
N ARG A 176 2.11 -10.85 9.21
CA ARG A 176 1.52 -10.07 8.13
C ARG A 176 0.21 -10.68 7.64
N ARG A 177 0.16 -11.99 7.36
CA ARG A 177 -1.07 -12.68 6.95
C ARG A 177 -2.17 -12.56 7.99
N LEU A 178 -1.84 -12.80 9.26
CA LEU A 178 -2.78 -12.67 10.36
C LEU A 178 -3.32 -11.24 10.50
N LEU A 179 -2.48 -10.24 10.29
CA LEU A 179 -2.91 -8.83 10.27
C LEU A 179 -3.90 -8.57 9.14
N TRP A 180 -3.64 -9.06 7.91
CA TRP A 180 -4.56 -8.92 6.78
C TRP A 180 -5.90 -9.59 7.04
N GLU A 181 -5.92 -10.79 7.61
CA GLU A 181 -7.16 -11.48 8.02
C GLU A 181 -7.94 -10.65 9.04
N THR A 182 -7.25 -10.11 10.04
CA THR A 182 -7.84 -9.23 11.05
C THR A 182 -8.47 -7.98 10.43
N LEU A 183 -7.73 -7.30 9.54
CA LEU A 183 -8.25 -6.11 8.84
C LEU A 183 -9.45 -6.42 7.96
N ARG A 184 -9.45 -7.58 7.26
CA ARG A 184 -10.61 -8.03 6.48
C ARG A 184 -11.83 -8.29 7.36
N ALA A 185 -11.65 -8.95 8.51
CA ALA A 185 -12.73 -9.21 9.45
C ALA A 185 -13.36 -7.90 9.99
N LEU A 186 -12.51 -6.92 10.31
CA LEU A 186 -12.97 -5.59 10.72
C LEU A 186 -13.68 -4.85 9.59
N HIS A 187 -13.16 -4.92 8.37
CA HIS A 187 -13.78 -4.33 7.17
C HIS A 187 -15.15 -4.93 6.87
N ALA A 188 -15.30 -6.25 6.99
CA ALA A 188 -16.58 -6.95 6.82
C ALA A 188 -17.67 -6.46 7.79
N ARG A 189 -17.30 -5.80 8.90
CA ARG A 189 -18.23 -5.14 9.84
C ARG A 189 -18.58 -3.70 9.45
N GLY A 190 -18.12 -3.25 8.28
CA GLY A 190 -18.44 -1.92 7.74
C GLY A 190 -17.48 -0.81 8.14
N ILE A 191 -16.31 -1.12 8.73
CA ILE A 191 -15.29 -0.11 9.04
C ILE A 191 -14.65 0.35 7.73
N THR A 192 -14.55 1.67 7.54
CA THR A 192 -13.84 2.26 6.40
C THR A 192 -12.35 2.33 6.70
N PHE A 193 -11.53 1.84 5.78
CA PHE A 193 -10.08 1.90 5.89
C PHE A 193 -9.45 2.70 4.76
N ILE A 194 -8.41 3.46 5.09
CA ILE A 194 -7.51 4.09 4.12
C ILE A 194 -6.10 3.61 4.43
N LEU A 195 -5.52 2.86 3.51
CA LEU A 195 -4.22 2.22 3.64
C LEU A 195 -3.19 2.97 2.80
N THR A 196 -2.03 3.31 3.36
CA THR A 196 -0.85 3.58 2.56
C THR A 196 0.06 2.36 2.57
N THR A 197 0.58 2.02 1.43
CA THR A 197 1.54 0.92 1.31
C THR A 197 2.43 1.09 0.07
N HIS A 198 3.59 0.47 0.11
CA HIS A 198 4.42 0.22 -1.07
C HIS A 198 4.42 -1.27 -1.44
N TYR A 199 3.75 -2.13 -0.66
CA TYR A 199 3.59 -3.56 -0.94
C TYR A 199 2.38 -3.81 -1.84
N MET A 200 2.64 -4.25 -3.09
CA MET A 200 1.59 -4.53 -4.09
C MET A 200 0.64 -5.63 -3.63
N GLU A 201 1.18 -6.68 -3.01
CA GLU A 201 0.38 -7.80 -2.50
C GLU A 201 -0.61 -7.34 -1.43
N GLU A 202 -0.21 -6.42 -0.55
CA GLU A 202 -1.09 -5.85 0.47
C GLU A 202 -2.24 -5.07 -0.14
N ALA A 203 -1.93 -4.19 -1.11
CA ALA A 203 -2.94 -3.42 -1.84
C ALA A 203 -3.90 -4.33 -2.62
N ASP A 204 -3.38 -5.33 -3.32
CA ASP A 204 -4.19 -6.29 -4.12
C ASP A 204 -5.11 -7.15 -3.25
N ARG A 205 -4.66 -7.51 -2.04
CA ARG A 205 -5.42 -8.36 -1.11
C ARG A 205 -6.48 -7.62 -0.30
N LEU A 206 -6.23 -6.36 0.05
CA LEU A 206 -7.06 -5.62 0.99
C LEU A 206 -7.95 -4.59 0.32
N CYS A 207 -7.47 -3.90 -0.71
CA CYS A 207 -8.15 -2.74 -1.25
C CYS A 207 -9.23 -3.11 -2.28
N GLN A 208 -10.41 -2.50 -2.15
CA GLN A 208 -11.46 -2.56 -3.16
C GLN A 208 -11.16 -1.62 -4.32
N ARG A 209 -10.64 -0.42 -4.02
CA ARG A 209 -10.09 0.54 -4.97
C ARG A 209 -8.79 1.08 -4.41
N LEU A 210 -7.92 1.48 -5.31
CA LEU A 210 -6.67 2.13 -4.93
C LEU A 210 -6.26 3.20 -5.94
N ALA A 211 -5.55 4.21 -5.42
CA ALA A 211 -4.84 5.17 -6.23
C ALA A 211 -3.35 4.83 -6.25
N ILE A 212 -2.77 4.73 -7.43
CA ILE A 212 -1.32 4.67 -7.60
C ILE A 212 -0.79 6.10 -7.56
N VAL A 213 0.12 6.36 -6.62
CA VAL A 213 0.67 7.69 -6.36
C VAL A 213 2.17 7.68 -6.64
N ASP A 214 2.64 8.66 -7.42
CA ASP A 214 4.06 8.89 -7.63
C ASP A 214 4.34 10.39 -7.74
N HIS A 215 5.50 10.83 -7.20
CA HIS A 215 5.91 12.24 -7.18
C HIS A 215 4.81 13.24 -6.75
N GLY A 216 4.02 12.85 -5.75
CA GLY A 216 2.95 13.69 -5.20
C GLY A 216 1.68 13.78 -6.06
N ARG A 217 1.53 12.94 -7.09
CA ARG A 217 0.36 12.92 -7.99
C ARG A 217 -0.29 11.55 -8.01
N VAL A 218 -1.60 11.52 -8.23
CA VAL A 218 -2.32 10.29 -8.58
C VAL A 218 -2.09 10.01 -10.06
N LEU A 219 -1.49 8.86 -10.36
CA LEU A 219 -1.28 8.41 -11.74
C LEU A 219 -2.54 7.74 -12.30
N THR A 220 -3.18 6.92 -11.49
CA THR A 220 -4.42 6.22 -11.83
C THR A 220 -5.18 5.84 -10.56
N LEU A 221 -6.48 5.60 -10.68
CA LEU A 221 -7.35 5.18 -9.59
C LEU A 221 -8.42 4.24 -10.13
N ASP A 222 -8.44 3.00 -9.65
CA ASP A 222 -9.47 2.01 -9.98
C ASP A 222 -9.39 0.81 -9.00
N THR A 223 -10.18 -0.23 -9.26
CA THR A 223 -10.05 -1.52 -8.58
C THR A 223 -8.76 -2.22 -9.00
N PRO A 224 -8.13 -3.04 -8.12
CA PRO A 224 -6.95 -3.81 -8.50
C PRO A 224 -7.13 -4.63 -9.79
N ALA A 225 -8.32 -5.24 -9.94
CA ALA A 225 -8.65 -6.04 -11.12
C ALA A 225 -8.75 -5.18 -12.39
N ALA A 226 -9.34 -3.97 -12.33
CA ALA A 226 -9.42 -3.07 -13.48
C ALA A 226 -8.05 -2.55 -13.89
N LEU A 227 -7.22 -2.16 -12.91
CA LEU A 227 -5.85 -1.71 -13.15
C LEU A 227 -5.01 -2.80 -13.84
N LYS A 228 -5.09 -4.04 -13.38
CA LYS A 228 -4.38 -5.17 -14.03
C LYS A 228 -4.89 -5.44 -15.45
N ARG A 229 -6.19 -5.29 -15.70
CA ARG A 229 -6.77 -5.43 -17.06
C ARG A 229 -6.45 -4.26 -17.99
N SER A 230 -6.04 -3.10 -17.49
CA SER A 230 -5.64 -1.98 -18.34
C SER A 230 -4.28 -2.16 -19.01
N LEU A 231 -3.50 -3.15 -18.56
CA LEU A 231 -2.26 -3.52 -19.21
C LEU A 231 -2.52 -4.16 -20.57
N PRO A 232 -1.65 -3.94 -21.56
CA PRO A 232 -1.76 -4.62 -22.84
C PRO A 232 -1.60 -6.12 -22.66
N GLY A 233 -2.53 -6.90 -23.22
CA GLY A 233 -2.54 -8.36 -23.13
C GLY A 233 -3.09 -8.89 -21.79
N GLY A 234 -3.36 -10.19 -21.78
CA GLY A 234 -3.93 -10.87 -20.61
C GLY A 234 -2.89 -11.57 -19.74
N GLN A 235 -1.63 -11.61 -20.15
CA GLN A 235 -0.54 -12.33 -19.49
C GLN A 235 0.78 -11.56 -19.59
N VAL A 236 1.67 -11.85 -18.64
CA VAL A 236 3.04 -11.35 -18.61
C VAL A 236 3.99 -12.54 -18.72
N LEU A 237 4.90 -12.49 -19.69
CA LEU A 237 5.94 -13.47 -19.89
C LEU A 237 7.29 -12.85 -19.55
N ASP A 238 7.89 -13.26 -18.44
CA ASP A 238 9.23 -12.89 -18.06
C ASP A 238 10.25 -13.92 -18.58
N LEU A 239 11.30 -13.44 -19.21
CA LEU A 239 12.42 -14.22 -19.70
C LEU A 239 13.70 -13.74 -19.02
N TRP A 240 14.44 -14.63 -18.39
CA TRP A 240 15.81 -14.40 -17.91
C TRP A 240 16.76 -15.11 -18.86
N MET A 241 17.57 -14.33 -19.56
CA MET A 241 18.45 -14.87 -20.60
C MET A 241 19.77 -14.11 -20.66
N HIS A 242 20.78 -14.81 -21.12
CA HIS A 242 22.03 -14.21 -21.56
C HIS A 242 22.03 -14.14 -23.09
N ALA A 243 21.94 -12.94 -23.64
CA ALA A 243 21.88 -12.73 -25.08
C ALA A 243 23.17 -12.06 -25.59
N LYS A 244 23.85 -12.70 -26.56
CA LYS A 244 25.03 -12.12 -27.22
C LYS A 244 24.68 -10.95 -28.14
N GLN A 245 23.42 -10.81 -28.52
CA GLN A 245 22.89 -9.74 -29.38
C GLN A 245 21.53 -9.29 -28.87
N PRO A 246 21.15 -8.01 -29.08
CA PRO A 246 19.84 -7.52 -28.66
C PRO A 246 18.69 -8.28 -29.34
N LEU A 247 17.88 -9.00 -28.56
CA LEU A 247 16.74 -9.76 -29.08
C LEU A 247 15.42 -8.97 -29.05
N ALA A 248 15.40 -7.83 -28.38
CA ALA A 248 14.18 -7.03 -28.21
C ALA A 248 13.41 -6.73 -29.52
N PRO A 249 14.06 -6.35 -30.66
CA PRO A 249 13.32 -6.12 -31.93
C PRO A 249 12.67 -7.40 -32.47
N ARG A 250 13.35 -8.54 -32.36
CA ARG A 250 12.83 -9.85 -32.82
C ARG A 250 11.69 -10.36 -31.94
N LEU A 251 11.79 -10.17 -30.63
CA LEU A 251 10.74 -10.55 -29.67
C LEU A 251 9.49 -9.68 -29.83
N ARG A 252 9.65 -8.38 -30.10
CA ARG A 252 8.51 -7.48 -30.41
C ARG A 252 7.76 -7.88 -31.68
N ALA A 253 8.44 -8.49 -32.65
CA ALA A 253 7.85 -8.90 -33.90
C ALA A 253 7.08 -10.25 -33.81
N VAL A 254 7.11 -10.93 -32.66
CA VAL A 254 6.39 -12.20 -32.47
C VAL A 254 4.88 -11.92 -32.39
N PRO A 255 4.05 -12.54 -33.22
CA PRO A 255 2.60 -12.39 -33.15
C PRO A 255 2.05 -12.81 -31.79
N GLY A 256 1.32 -11.91 -31.13
CA GLY A 256 0.81 -12.08 -29.76
C GLY A 256 1.65 -11.38 -28.68
N VAL A 257 2.81 -10.84 -29.02
CA VAL A 257 3.55 -9.90 -28.14
C VAL A 257 3.04 -8.50 -28.41
N LEU A 258 2.47 -7.86 -27.40
CA LEU A 258 1.84 -6.54 -27.50
C LEU A 258 2.77 -5.42 -27.03
N ASN A 259 3.57 -5.68 -26.01
CA ASN A 259 4.58 -4.75 -25.52
C ASN A 259 5.81 -5.51 -24.96
N LEU A 260 6.95 -4.85 -24.96
CA LEU A 260 8.20 -5.37 -24.41
C LEU A 260 8.87 -4.28 -23.57
N GLU A 261 9.17 -4.62 -22.33
CA GLU A 261 9.93 -3.81 -21.40
C GLU A 261 11.24 -4.54 -21.03
N ALA A 262 12.37 -3.89 -21.23
CA ALA A 262 13.64 -4.38 -20.70
C ALA A 262 13.70 -3.99 -19.22
N VAL A 263 13.71 -4.97 -18.33
CA VAL A 263 13.92 -4.75 -16.91
C VAL A 263 15.42 -4.85 -16.66
N GLU A 264 16.08 -3.72 -16.39
CA GLU A 264 17.48 -3.74 -15.97
C GLU A 264 17.63 -4.62 -14.72
N THR A 265 18.36 -5.70 -14.83
CA THR A 265 18.74 -6.50 -13.67
C THR A 265 19.84 -5.76 -12.91
N GLY A 266 19.44 -4.97 -11.93
CA GLY A 266 20.31 -4.66 -10.81
C GLY A 266 20.62 -5.99 -10.13
N GLY A 267 21.91 -6.33 -9.98
CA GLY A 267 22.37 -7.63 -9.53
C GLY A 267 21.58 -8.18 -8.35
N SER A 268 20.84 -9.23 -8.59
CA SER A 268 20.22 -10.05 -7.55
C SER A 268 21.35 -10.90 -6.94
N GLU A 269 21.62 -10.72 -5.64
CA GLU A 269 22.54 -11.54 -4.83
C GLU A 269 22.18 -13.04 -4.77
N ALA A 270 21.20 -13.51 -5.55
CA ALA A 270 20.75 -14.90 -5.57
C ALA A 270 21.38 -15.78 -6.68
N ALA A 271 22.18 -15.22 -7.61
CA ALA A 271 22.96 -15.97 -8.56
C ALA A 271 24.42 -15.52 -8.45
N GLY A 272 25.21 -16.25 -7.68
CA GLY A 272 26.68 -16.11 -7.71
C GLY A 272 27.16 -16.40 -9.14
N ASP A 273 27.74 -15.43 -9.71
CA ASP A 273 28.65 -15.24 -10.82
C ASP A 273 28.17 -14.17 -11.80
N GLY A 274 29.06 -13.21 -12.04
CA GLY A 274 28.84 -11.96 -12.78
C GLY A 274 28.66 -12.12 -14.30
N ASP A 275 27.77 -12.95 -14.76
CA ASP A 275 27.37 -13.04 -16.18
C ASP A 275 26.07 -12.27 -16.38
N GLY A 276 26.08 -11.29 -17.28
CA GLY A 276 25.02 -10.35 -17.58
C GLY A 276 23.70 -10.97 -18.02
N ILE A 277 22.97 -11.58 -17.08
CA ILE A 277 21.62 -12.10 -17.32
C ILE A 277 20.67 -10.90 -17.41
N GLU A 278 20.05 -10.75 -18.58
CA GLU A 278 19.01 -9.74 -18.83
C GLU A 278 17.65 -10.33 -18.51
N ARG A 279 16.80 -9.56 -17.84
CA ARG A 279 15.38 -9.86 -17.70
C ARG A 279 14.60 -9.06 -18.75
N VAL A 280 13.88 -9.79 -19.61
CA VAL A 280 12.99 -9.19 -20.60
C VAL A 280 11.55 -9.54 -20.22
N ARG A 281 10.71 -8.53 -20.08
CA ARG A 281 9.28 -8.66 -19.76
C ARG A 281 8.45 -8.40 -21.02
N LEU A 282 7.61 -9.35 -21.37
CA LEU A 282 6.68 -9.28 -22.50
C LEU A 282 5.25 -9.25 -22.00
N PHE A 283 4.47 -8.29 -22.47
CA PHE A 283 3.02 -8.29 -22.33
C PHE A 283 2.43 -9.01 -23.52
N VAL A 284 1.66 -10.07 -23.28
CA VAL A 284 1.26 -11.01 -24.30
C VAL A 284 -0.22 -11.34 -24.25
N ASP A 285 -0.83 -11.51 -25.43
CA ASP A 285 -2.16 -12.12 -25.53
C ASP A 285 -2.04 -13.63 -25.34
N PRO A 286 -2.93 -14.24 -24.53
CA PRO A 286 -2.99 -15.70 -24.39
C PRO A 286 -3.42 -16.32 -25.71
N ALA A 287 -2.45 -16.74 -26.54
CA ALA A 287 -2.68 -17.41 -27.80
C ALA A 287 -1.95 -18.75 -27.85
N ASP A 288 -2.59 -19.74 -28.44
CA ASP A 288 -1.99 -21.07 -28.61
C ASP A 288 -0.63 -20.99 -29.33
N GLY A 289 0.37 -21.64 -28.77
CA GLY A 289 1.72 -21.70 -29.32
C GLY A 289 2.53 -20.39 -29.19
N LEU A 290 2.09 -19.41 -28.42
CA LEU A 290 2.83 -18.16 -28.19
C LEU A 290 4.19 -18.46 -27.57
N LEU A 291 4.20 -19.23 -26.47
CA LEU A 291 5.44 -19.58 -25.76
C LEU A 291 6.44 -20.25 -26.71
N ASP A 292 5.98 -21.19 -27.56
CA ASP A 292 6.85 -21.84 -28.52
C ASP A 292 7.45 -20.86 -29.53
N ARG A 293 6.66 -19.91 -30.04
CA ARG A 293 7.15 -18.86 -30.94
C ARG A 293 8.21 -17.99 -30.29
N VAL A 294 7.97 -17.56 -29.04
CA VAL A 294 8.93 -16.76 -28.28
C VAL A 294 10.21 -17.52 -28.02
N LEU A 295 10.11 -18.78 -27.54
CA LEU A 295 11.27 -19.63 -27.27
C LEU A 295 12.08 -19.94 -28.53
N ARG A 296 11.42 -20.06 -29.68
CA ARG A 296 12.10 -20.24 -30.99
C ARG A 296 12.96 -18.99 -31.29
N VAL A 297 12.42 -17.80 -31.15
CA VAL A 297 13.17 -16.54 -31.38
C VAL A 297 14.38 -16.45 -30.46
N VAL A 298 14.24 -16.83 -29.20
CA VAL A 298 15.33 -16.84 -28.22
C VAL A 298 16.43 -17.78 -28.63
N ARG A 299 16.08 -19.04 -29.02
CA ARG A 299 17.04 -20.07 -29.51
C ARG A 299 17.73 -19.66 -30.79
N GLU A 300 16.99 -19.21 -31.82
CA GLU A 300 17.53 -18.76 -33.08
C GLU A 300 18.42 -17.50 -32.93
N GLY A 301 18.20 -16.71 -31.89
CA GLY A 301 19.04 -15.58 -31.52
C GLY A 301 20.32 -15.99 -30.78
N GLY A 302 20.51 -17.29 -30.48
CA GLY A 302 21.69 -17.79 -29.78
C GLY A 302 21.79 -17.33 -28.32
N ALA A 303 20.63 -16.98 -27.70
CA ALA A 303 20.59 -16.64 -26.30
C ALA A 303 20.47 -17.91 -25.43
N ASP A 304 21.16 -17.87 -24.30
CA ASP A 304 21.03 -18.87 -23.24
C ASP A 304 19.90 -18.49 -22.29
N LEU A 305 18.85 -19.33 -22.27
CA LEU A 305 17.65 -19.07 -21.50
C LEU A 305 17.73 -19.76 -20.14
N HIS A 306 17.78 -18.96 -19.07
CA HIS A 306 17.91 -19.47 -17.71
C HIS A 306 16.57 -19.74 -17.04
N HIS A 307 15.60 -18.85 -17.24
CA HIS A 307 14.29 -18.97 -16.61
C HIS A 307 13.19 -18.35 -17.45
N VAL A 308 11.99 -18.96 -17.38
CA VAL A 308 10.76 -18.47 -18.01
C VAL A 308 9.65 -18.51 -16.98
N ASN A 309 8.93 -17.40 -16.86
CA ASN A 309 7.74 -17.32 -16.01
C ASN A 309 6.59 -16.70 -16.79
N LEU A 310 5.48 -17.42 -16.88
CA LEU A 310 4.23 -16.94 -17.47
C LEU A 310 3.22 -16.71 -16.33
N ALA A 311 2.78 -15.51 -16.15
CA ALA A 311 1.93 -15.12 -15.03
C ALA A 311 0.79 -14.19 -15.46
N GLN A 312 -0.19 -14.07 -14.59
CA GLN A 312 -1.20 -13.01 -14.68
C GLN A 312 -0.58 -11.66 -14.30
N PRO A 313 -1.00 -10.54 -14.93
CA PRO A 313 -0.52 -9.23 -14.57
C PRO A 313 -0.70 -8.91 -13.07
N SER A 314 0.29 -8.31 -12.47
CA SER A 314 0.30 -7.84 -11.09
C SER A 314 0.15 -6.31 -11.01
N LEU A 315 -0.07 -5.76 -9.82
CA LEU A 315 -0.03 -4.31 -9.61
C LEU A 315 1.39 -3.74 -9.80
N GLU A 316 2.43 -4.57 -9.66
CA GLU A 316 3.80 -4.19 -9.96
C GLU A 316 3.97 -3.91 -11.46
N ASP A 317 3.41 -4.77 -12.30
CA ASP A 317 3.42 -4.57 -13.75
C ASP A 317 2.68 -3.30 -14.15
N VAL A 318 1.55 -3.00 -13.49
CA VAL A 318 0.82 -1.73 -13.69
C VAL A 318 1.70 -0.54 -13.33
N TYR A 319 2.38 -0.60 -12.19
CA TYR A 319 3.25 0.50 -11.76
C TYR A 319 4.43 0.71 -12.72
N ILE A 320 5.10 -0.38 -13.12
CA ILE A 320 6.22 -0.32 -14.09
C ILE A 320 5.73 0.25 -15.42
N HIS A 321 4.58 -0.21 -15.92
CA HIS A 321 4.00 0.28 -17.16
C HIS A 321 3.69 1.79 -17.13
N LEU A 322 3.19 2.30 -15.99
CA LEU A 322 2.86 3.72 -15.83
C LEU A 322 4.08 4.62 -15.65
N THR A 323 5.17 4.11 -15.08
CA THR A 323 6.32 4.92 -14.65
C THR A 323 7.60 4.63 -15.42
N GLY A 324 7.66 3.51 -16.14
CA GLY A 324 8.87 3.02 -16.81
C GLY A 324 9.95 2.48 -15.85
N ARG A 325 9.63 2.33 -14.55
CA ARG A 325 10.59 1.89 -13.51
C ARG A 325 9.89 1.06 -12.45
N GLY A 326 10.61 0.09 -11.86
CA GLY A 326 10.14 -0.65 -10.69
C GLY A 326 10.04 0.23 -9.44
N LEU A 327 9.26 -0.22 -8.45
CA LEU A 327 9.33 0.35 -7.10
C LEU A 327 10.73 0.05 -6.56
N ARG A 328 11.56 1.10 -6.38
CA ARG A 328 12.81 0.96 -5.64
C ARG A 328 12.46 0.82 -4.16
N GLU A 329 12.96 -0.24 -3.54
CA GLU A 329 12.96 -0.42 -2.08
C GLU A 329 13.74 0.67 -1.36
#